data_1c432f25fcadc1ecd70e73b5c1a40a86
#
_entry.id   1c432f25fcadc1ecd70e73b5c1a40a86
#
_cell.length_a   1.000
_cell.length_b   1.000
_cell.length_c   1.000
_cell.angle_alpha   90.00
_cell.angle_beta   90.00
_cell.angle_gamma   90.00
#
_symmetry.space_group_name_H-M   'P 1'
#
loop_
_entity.id
_entity.type
_entity.pdbx_description
1 polymer ?
#
loop_
_entity_poly.entity_id
_entity_poly.type
_entity_poly.pdbx_seq_one_letter_code
_entity_poly.pdbx_strand_id
1 'polypeptide(L)'
;MAIFKKNKQNKKVKKKPNRRAKWTFRFVFLIGLLVALYPVVNRIYYRIDSNNQVNVFNEGVNKLDTAEIERRMGLARAYNDSLVNNVSEDPYAKDKHAKGRAEYARMLEVHEMIGHVEIPKINQDLPIYAGTSEEVLQKGVGHLEGTSLPIGGNSTHSVLTAHSGLPEATLFTHLNELEIGDKFYVHNIAEILAYQVDQIKVIEPSNFSDLLISPGHDYVTLLTCTPIMINSHRLIVRGHRVPYVPAVDEELIRTTKANWIFRLLFFLALFLIIVLIVYLWRLRRDNKRYYSRIEEIKKRQEELSLIHI
;
A
#
# COMPACT_ATOMS: atom_id res chain seq x y z
N MET A 1 -56.08 12.35 -64.09
CA MET A 1 -56.22 11.48 -62.90
C MET A 1 -54.88 11.50 -62.12
N ALA A 2 -54.69 12.38 -61.12
CA ALA A 2 -53.46 12.59 -60.42
C ALA A 2 -53.64 12.09 -58.99
N ILE A 3 -52.88 11.03 -58.65
CA ILE A 3 -52.96 10.35 -57.37
C ILE A 3 -52.03 11.09 -56.38
N PHE A 4 -52.56 11.80 -55.37
CA PHE A 4 -51.86 12.39 -54.29
C PHE A 4 -51.37 11.31 -53.34
N LYS A 5 -50.01 11.07 -53.27
CA LYS A 5 -49.37 10.27 -52.23
C LYS A 5 -49.22 11.08 -50.96
N LYS A 6 -50.00 10.77 -49.94
CA LYS A 6 -49.96 11.32 -48.58
C LYS A 6 -48.72 10.79 -47.84
N ASN A 7 -47.72 11.63 -47.71
CA ASN A 7 -46.48 11.31 -47.00
C ASN A 7 -46.75 11.33 -45.48
N LYS A 8 -46.84 10.15 -44.83
CA LYS A 8 -46.97 10.02 -43.37
C LYS A 8 -45.61 10.27 -42.75
N GLN A 9 -45.36 11.49 -42.28
CA GLN A 9 -44.23 11.77 -41.40
C GLN A 9 -44.39 11.04 -40.04
N ASN A 10 -43.63 9.99 -39.83
CA ASN A 10 -43.50 9.31 -38.54
C ASN A 10 -42.81 10.23 -37.54
N LYS A 11 -43.58 11.04 -36.79
CA LYS A 11 -43.07 11.74 -35.60
C LYS A 11 -42.70 10.70 -34.56
N LYS A 12 -41.37 10.40 -34.43
CA LYS A 12 -40.83 9.64 -33.30
C LYS A 12 -41.13 10.40 -32.00
N VAL A 13 -42.16 9.97 -31.29
CA VAL A 13 -42.48 10.45 -29.96
C VAL A 13 -41.29 10.13 -29.04
N LYS A 14 -40.49 11.13 -28.69
CA LYS A 14 -39.44 11.00 -27.67
C LYS A 14 -40.09 10.68 -26.31
N LYS A 15 -40.12 9.40 -25.94
CA LYS A 15 -40.56 8.98 -24.58
C LYS A 15 -39.80 9.76 -23.55
N LYS A 16 -40.47 10.52 -22.68
CA LYS A 16 -39.86 11.19 -21.52
C LYS A 16 -39.18 10.12 -20.68
N PRO A 17 -37.90 10.27 -20.34
CA PRO A 17 -37.19 9.27 -19.57
C PRO A 17 -37.86 9.14 -18.17
N ASN A 18 -38.24 7.91 -17.84
CA ASN A 18 -38.95 7.57 -16.60
C ASN A 18 -38.12 8.03 -15.40
N ARG A 19 -38.69 8.84 -14.53
CA ARG A 19 -38.04 9.42 -13.36
C ARG A 19 -37.45 8.32 -12.45
N ARG A 20 -38.18 7.19 -12.34
CA ARG A 20 -37.75 6.00 -11.58
C ARG A 20 -36.49 5.34 -12.18
N ALA A 21 -36.42 5.20 -13.49
CA ALA A 21 -35.24 4.63 -14.18
C ALA A 21 -33.97 5.48 -13.99
N LYS A 22 -34.09 6.81 -13.86
CA LYS A 22 -32.95 7.69 -13.53
C LYS A 22 -32.48 7.51 -12.09
N TRP A 23 -33.39 7.27 -11.15
CA TRP A 23 -33.05 7.03 -9.74
C TRP A 23 -32.42 5.65 -9.55
N THR A 24 -32.94 4.61 -10.18
CA THR A 24 -32.34 3.27 -10.14
C THR A 24 -30.94 3.26 -10.76
N PHE A 25 -30.74 3.94 -11.91
CA PHE A 25 -29.41 4.07 -12.50
C PHE A 25 -28.43 4.79 -11.57
N ARG A 26 -28.83 5.89 -10.92
CA ARG A 26 -27.99 6.61 -9.96
C ARG A 26 -27.63 5.74 -8.74
N PHE A 27 -28.58 4.96 -8.25
CA PHE A 27 -28.39 4.07 -7.11
C PHE A 27 -27.41 2.93 -7.45
N VAL A 28 -27.60 2.27 -8.59
CA VAL A 28 -26.68 1.22 -9.07
C VAL A 28 -25.28 1.79 -9.32
N PHE A 29 -25.19 2.98 -9.91
CA PHE A 29 -23.91 3.68 -10.10
C PHE A 29 -23.20 3.97 -8.77
N LEU A 30 -23.93 4.44 -7.76
CA LEU A 30 -23.36 4.71 -6.43
C LEU A 30 -22.84 3.44 -5.75
N ILE A 31 -23.61 2.34 -5.83
CA ILE A 31 -23.15 1.04 -5.30
C ILE A 31 -21.88 0.60 -6.03
N GLY A 32 -21.86 0.66 -7.36
CA GLY A 32 -20.67 0.31 -8.16
C GLY A 32 -19.45 1.16 -7.79
N LEU A 33 -19.66 2.46 -7.55
CA LEU A 33 -18.61 3.38 -7.11
C LEU A 33 -18.09 3.03 -5.72
N LEU A 34 -18.98 2.71 -4.76
CA LEU A 34 -18.57 2.30 -3.41
C LEU A 34 -17.75 1.01 -3.42
N VAL A 35 -18.17 0.01 -4.22
CA VAL A 35 -17.41 -1.24 -4.40
C VAL A 35 -16.05 -0.98 -5.04
N ALA A 36 -15.98 -0.10 -6.04
CA ALA A 36 -14.71 0.26 -6.69
C ALA A 36 -13.76 1.04 -5.77
N LEU A 37 -14.29 1.84 -4.84
CA LEU A 37 -13.50 2.61 -3.88
C LEU A 37 -13.04 1.80 -2.66
N TYR A 38 -13.69 0.66 -2.37
CA TYR A 38 -13.39 -0.17 -1.19
C TYR A 38 -11.89 -0.52 -1.04
N PRO A 39 -11.18 -1.06 -2.05
CA PRO A 39 -9.76 -1.39 -1.91
C PRO A 39 -8.89 -0.14 -1.70
N VAL A 40 -9.26 1.01 -2.25
CA VAL A 40 -8.51 2.26 -2.05
C VAL A 40 -8.64 2.73 -0.60
N VAL A 41 -9.86 2.71 -0.06
CA VAL A 41 -10.13 3.09 1.34
C VAL A 41 -9.38 2.17 2.30
N ASN A 42 -9.41 0.85 2.05
CA ASN A 42 -8.71 -0.13 2.89
C ASN A 42 -7.19 0.08 2.88
N ARG A 43 -6.59 0.34 1.72
CA ARG A 43 -5.14 0.64 1.64
C ARG A 43 -4.75 1.89 2.41
N ILE A 44 -5.60 2.93 2.37
CA ILE A 44 -5.37 4.15 3.14
C ILE A 44 -5.49 3.86 4.64
N TYR A 45 -6.54 3.13 5.04
CA TYR A 45 -6.74 2.73 6.43
C TYR A 45 -5.57 1.91 6.96
N TYR A 46 -5.14 0.87 6.22
CA TYR A 46 -4.00 0.04 6.59
C TYR A 46 -2.71 0.87 6.75
N ARG A 47 -2.45 1.83 5.85
CA ARG A 47 -1.29 2.71 5.96
C ARG A 47 -1.34 3.58 7.22
N ILE A 48 -2.50 4.12 7.56
CA ILE A 48 -2.69 4.91 8.78
C ILE A 48 -2.44 4.03 10.00
N ASP A 49 -2.98 2.83 10.01
CA ASP A 49 -2.81 1.87 11.10
C ASP A 49 -1.34 1.46 11.26
N SER A 50 -0.67 1.08 10.18
CA SER A 50 0.76 0.75 10.18
C SER A 50 1.63 1.89 10.72
N ASN A 51 1.41 3.12 10.26
CA ASN A 51 2.12 4.29 10.78
C ASN A 51 1.83 4.53 12.27
N ASN A 52 0.61 4.28 12.71
CA ASN A 52 0.25 4.39 14.13
C ASN A 52 0.98 3.33 14.98
N GLN A 53 1.07 2.09 14.49
CA GLN A 53 1.84 1.03 15.15
C GLN A 53 3.33 1.39 15.26
N VAL A 54 3.94 1.91 14.19
CA VAL A 54 5.33 2.40 14.21
C VAL A 54 5.50 3.52 15.24
N ASN A 55 4.57 4.47 15.34
CA ASN A 55 4.62 5.53 16.33
C ASN A 55 4.51 4.97 17.76
N VAL A 56 3.60 4.02 17.99
CA VAL A 56 3.44 3.33 19.28
C VAL A 56 4.73 2.60 19.68
N PHE A 57 5.40 1.93 18.73
CA PHE A 57 6.70 1.33 18.96
C PHE A 57 7.75 2.37 19.41
N ASN A 58 7.91 3.45 18.64
CA ASN A 58 8.88 4.49 18.92
C ASN A 58 8.61 5.20 20.26
N GLU A 59 7.34 5.48 20.60
CA GLU A 59 6.96 6.00 21.91
C GLU A 59 7.26 5.02 23.05
N GLY A 60 7.07 3.74 22.80
CA GLY A 60 7.41 2.68 23.76
C GLY A 60 8.91 2.57 23.98
N VAL A 61 9.71 2.62 22.91
CA VAL A 61 11.18 2.63 22.99
C VAL A 61 11.67 3.84 23.79
N ASN A 62 11.12 5.03 23.57
CA ASN A 62 11.50 6.24 24.30
C ASN A 62 11.22 6.18 25.81
N LYS A 63 10.40 5.23 26.26
CA LYS A 63 10.12 4.98 27.69
C LYS A 63 11.06 3.96 28.35
N LEU A 64 11.84 3.24 27.54
CA LEU A 64 12.84 2.31 28.07
C LEU A 64 14.05 3.07 28.59
N ASP A 65 14.58 2.63 29.74
CA ASP A 65 15.85 3.15 30.20
C ASP A 65 17.04 2.49 29.47
N THR A 66 18.18 3.17 29.49
CA THR A 66 19.38 2.72 28.77
C THR A 66 19.86 1.35 29.26
N ALA A 67 19.77 1.07 30.57
CA ALA A 67 20.20 -0.20 31.14
C ALA A 67 19.31 -1.36 30.66
N GLU A 68 18.01 -1.13 30.56
CA GLU A 68 17.09 -2.14 30.02
C GLU A 68 17.31 -2.38 28.50
N ILE A 69 17.58 -1.33 27.73
CA ILE A 69 17.94 -1.48 26.32
C ILE A 69 19.24 -2.30 26.20
N GLU A 70 20.30 -1.97 26.95
CA GLU A 70 21.56 -2.71 26.91
C GLU A 70 21.37 -4.18 27.29
N ARG A 71 20.61 -4.43 28.35
CA ARG A 71 20.30 -5.80 28.81
C ARG A 71 19.60 -6.60 27.70
N ARG A 72 18.55 -6.03 27.09
CA ARG A 72 17.79 -6.68 26.02
C ARG A 72 18.64 -6.91 24.77
N MET A 73 19.44 -5.94 24.37
CA MET A 73 20.37 -6.06 23.26
C MET A 73 21.45 -7.12 23.52
N GLY A 74 21.92 -7.23 24.76
CA GLY A 74 22.87 -8.28 25.19
C GLY A 74 22.28 -9.69 25.00
N LEU A 75 21.02 -9.89 25.41
CA LEU A 75 20.31 -11.15 25.20
C LEU A 75 20.09 -11.46 23.72
N ALA A 76 19.74 -10.44 22.92
CA ALA A 76 19.55 -10.59 21.49
C ALA A 76 20.85 -10.96 20.75
N ARG A 77 21.99 -10.38 21.16
CA ARG A 77 23.32 -10.78 20.64
C ARG A 77 23.65 -12.22 21.01
N ALA A 78 23.47 -12.60 22.28
CA ALA A 78 23.70 -13.97 22.73
C ALA A 78 22.83 -14.98 21.98
N TYR A 79 21.60 -14.63 21.65
CA TYR A 79 20.74 -15.45 20.80
C TYR A 79 21.36 -15.57 19.39
N ASN A 80 21.71 -14.45 18.73
CA ASN A 80 22.31 -14.47 17.39
C ASN A 80 23.61 -15.30 17.36
N ASP A 81 24.46 -15.17 18.39
CA ASP A 81 25.71 -15.93 18.50
C ASP A 81 25.48 -17.44 18.67
N SER A 82 24.33 -17.83 19.23
CA SER A 82 23.95 -19.23 19.40
C SER A 82 23.35 -19.90 18.16
N LEU A 83 23.04 -19.11 17.13
CA LEU A 83 22.37 -19.64 15.95
C LEU A 83 23.31 -20.53 15.12
N VAL A 84 22.81 -21.69 14.77
CA VAL A 84 23.39 -22.56 13.76
C VAL A 84 22.48 -22.44 12.52
N ASN A 85 23.07 -22.41 11.32
CA ASN A 85 22.35 -22.34 10.06
C ASN A 85 21.34 -23.48 9.91
N ASN A 86 20.12 -23.27 10.36
CA ASN A 86 19.09 -24.29 10.43
C ASN A 86 17.74 -23.76 9.91
N VAL A 87 17.76 -22.95 8.86
CA VAL A 87 16.54 -22.48 8.17
C VAL A 87 16.03 -23.60 7.27
N SER A 88 15.00 -24.29 7.67
CA SER A 88 14.51 -25.49 6.98
C SER A 88 13.11 -25.38 6.37
N GLU A 89 12.37 -24.28 6.59
CA GLU A 89 10.94 -24.21 6.20
C GLU A 89 10.56 -22.90 5.51
N ASP A 90 9.70 -23.03 4.46
CA ASP A 90 9.11 -21.88 3.80
C ASP A 90 8.13 -21.15 4.75
N PRO A 91 8.29 -19.85 5.00
CA PRO A 91 7.42 -19.06 5.90
C PRO A 91 5.94 -19.06 5.47
N TYR A 92 5.65 -19.42 4.22
CA TYR A 92 4.29 -19.50 3.68
C TYR A 92 3.72 -20.92 3.59
N ALA A 93 4.40 -21.92 4.14
CA ALA A 93 3.89 -23.30 4.22
C ALA A 93 2.76 -23.40 5.25
N LYS A 94 1.60 -23.89 4.82
CA LYS A 94 0.30 -23.75 5.53
C LYS A 94 0.15 -24.46 6.89
N ASP A 95 1.01 -25.39 7.29
CA ASP A 95 0.61 -26.33 8.35
C ASP A 95 1.40 -26.29 9.68
N LYS A 96 2.40 -25.44 9.87
CA LYS A 96 3.25 -25.57 11.08
C LYS A 96 3.41 -24.32 11.96
N HIS A 97 3.01 -23.14 11.52
CA HIS A 97 3.29 -21.89 12.24
C HIS A 97 2.21 -21.46 13.24
N ALA A 98 1.20 -22.27 13.50
CA ALA A 98 0.05 -21.90 14.34
C ALA A 98 0.31 -21.97 15.86
N LYS A 99 1.48 -22.40 16.32
CA LYS A 99 1.75 -22.58 17.74
C LYS A 99 2.86 -21.70 18.26
N GLY A 100 2.47 -20.52 18.67
CA GLY A 100 3.22 -19.71 19.61
C GLY A 100 4.07 -18.64 18.95
N ARG A 101 3.85 -17.40 19.40
CA ARG A 101 4.85 -16.34 19.32
C ARG A 101 6.18 -16.91 19.74
N ALA A 102 7.16 -16.68 18.90
CA ALA A 102 8.49 -17.14 19.22
C ALA A 102 8.99 -16.44 20.49
N GLU A 103 9.08 -17.21 21.57
CA GLU A 103 9.64 -16.75 22.86
C GLU A 103 10.98 -16.02 22.69
N TYR A 104 11.74 -16.38 21.63
CA TYR A 104 13.06 -15.84 21.34
C TYR A 104 13.07 -14.33 21.10
N ALA A 105 12.01 -13.77 20.57
CA ALA A 105 11.97 -12.36 20.20
C ALA A 105 11.47 -11.44 21.33
N ARG A 106 10.98 -11.98 22.44
CA ARG A 106 10.44 -11.20 23.57
C ARG A 106 11.41 -10.16 24.10
N MET A 107 12.71 -10.41 24.00
CA MET A 107 13.73 -9.45 24.42
C MET A 107 13.72 -8.15 23.63
N LEU A 108 13.22 -8.15 22.39
CA LEU A 108 13.09 -6.94 21.55
C LEU A 108 11.65 -6.39 21.53
N GLU A 109 10.68 -7.10 22.10
CA GLU A 109 9.27 -6.70 22.01
C GLU A 109 8.97 -5.41 22.75
N VAL A 110 8.37 -4.47 22.01
CA VAL A 110 7.69 -3.29 22.54
C VAL A 110 6.30 -3.26 21.91
N HIS A 111 5.25 -3.43 22.71
CA HIS A 111 3.88 -3.55 22.25
C HIS A 111 3.69 -4.58 21.09
N GLU A 112 4.24 -5.81 21.28
CA GLU A 112 4.22 -6.91 20.30
C GLU A 112 5.16 -6.77 19.09
N MET A 113 5.73 -5.60 18.86
CA MET A 113 6.66 -5.33 17.75
C MET A 113 8.10 -5.48 18.22
N ILE A 114 8.96 -6.00 17.35
CA ILE A 114 10.41 -6.10 17.58
C ILE A 114 11.21 -5.01 16.86
N GLY A 115 10.53 -4.17 16.10
CA GLY A 115 11.10 -3.09 15.32
C GLY A 115 10.15 -2.64 14.20
N HIS A 116 10.67 -1.84 13.30
CA HIS A 116 10.02 -1.55 12.03
C HIS A 116 11.03 -1.45 10.89
N VAL A 117 10.58 -1.73 9.66
CA VAL A 117 11.40 -1.62 8.45
C VAL A 117 10.89 -0.49 7.57
N GLU A 118 11.79 0.43 7.24
CA GLU A 118 11.51 1.56 6.36
C GLU A 118 12.21 1.37 5.01
N ILE A 119 11.42 1.41 3.91
CA ILE A 119 11.89 1.19 2.54
C ILE A 119 11.48 2.41 1.71
N PRO A 120 12.31 3.46 1.62
CA PRO A 120 11.95 4.72 0.99
C PRO A 120 11.54 4.57 -0.48
N LYS A 121 12.27 3.77 -1.27
CA LYS A 121 12.01 3.57 -2.71
C LYS A 121 10.54 3.23 -3.00
N ILE A 122 9.92 2.39 -2.18
CA ILE A 122 8.53 1.96 -2.33
C ILE A 122 7.59 2.63 -1.31
N ASN A 123 8.10 3.61 -0.56
CA ASN A 123 7.38 4.39 0.44
C ASN A 123 6.60 3.50 1.45
N GLN A 124 7.30 2.53 2.02
CA GLN A 124 6.78 1.66 3.08
C GLN A 124 7.54 1.91 4.38
N ASP A 125 6.79 1.91 5.49
CA ASP A 125 7.28 1.93 6.86
C ASP A 125 6.36 0.95 7.63
N LEU A 126 6.87 -0.23 7.94
CA LEU A 126 6.08 -1.37 8.34
C LEU A 126 6.56 -1.93 9.67
N PRO A 127 5.67 -2.19 10.65
CA PRO A 127 6.03 -2.83 11.90
C PRO A 127 6.53 -4.25 11.66
N ILE A 128 7.54 -4.66 12.41
CA ILE A 128 8.11 -6.01 12.41
C ILE A 128 7.63 -6.73 13.66
N TYR A 129 7.08 -7.91 13.47
CA TYR A 129 6.62 -8.81 14.52
C TYR A 129 7.46 -10.09 14.54
N ALA A 130 7.47 -10.79 15.68
CA ALA A 130 8.13 -12.08 15.79
C ALA A 130 7.32 -13.19 15.08
N GLY A 131 8.01 -14.05 14.35
CA GLY A 131 7.41 -15.18 13.65
C GLY A 131 6.74 -14.83 12.33
N THR A 132 6.23 -15.85 11.66
CA THR A 132 5.66 -15.76 10.29
C THR A 132 4.27 -16.40 10.22
N SER A 133 3.53 -16.43 11.33
CA SER A 133 2.15 -16.90 11.31
C SER A 133 1.28 -16.01 10.43
N GLU A 134 0.20 -16.55 9.88
CA GLU A 134 -0.74 -15.78 9.05
C GLU A 134 -1.25 -14.54 9.78
N GLU A 135 -1.50 -14.64 11.08
CA GLU A 135 -1.92 -13.50 11.91
C GLU A 135 -0.89 -12.37 11.92
N VAL A 136 0.40 -12.71 11.98
CA VAL A 136 1.51 -11.75 11.91
C VAL A 136 1.60 -11.13 10.51
N LEU A 137 1.59 -11.96 9.47
CA LEU A 137 1.75 -11.50 8.09
C LEU A 137 0.57 -10.65 7.59
N GLN A 138 -0.61 -10.79 8.21
CA GLN A 138 -1.75 -9.90 7.99
C GLN A 138 -1.58 -8.51 8.63
N LYS A 139 -0.81 -8.42 9.73
CA LYS A 139 -0.57 -7.16 10.45
C LYS A 139 0.62 -6.36 9.91
N GLY A 140 1.64 -7.05 9.38
CA GLY A 140 2.87 -6.37 8.95
C GLY A 140 3.94 -7.31 8.44
N VAL A 141 5.16 -7.04 8.83
CA VAL A 141 6.34 -7.83 8.49
C VAL A 141 6.61 -8.84 9.59
N GLY A 142 6.78 -10.11 9.22
CA GLY A 142 7.18 -11.17 10.12
C GLY A 142 8.69 -11.41 10.07
N HIS A 143 9.31 -11.61 11.23
CA HIS A 143 10.68 -12.08 11.32
C HIS A 143 10.70 -13.62 11.21
N LEU A 144 11.49 -14.13 10.27
CA LEU A 144 11.58 -15.59 10.05
C LEU A 144 12.33 -16.26 11.19
N GLU A 145 11.67 -17.18 11.87
CA GLU A 145 12.24 -17.96 12.95
C GLU A 145 13.48 -18.75 12.49
N GLY A 146 14.48 -18.85 13.37
CA GLY A 146 15.74 -19.51 13.05
C GLY A 146 16.75 -18.64 12.28
N THR A 147 16.40 -17.41 11.92
CA THR A 147 17.32 -16.39 11.40
C THR A 147 17.73 -15.43 12.51
N SER A 148 18.79 -14.64 12.27
CA SER A 148 19.27 -13.68 13.26
C SER A 148 18.20 -12.61 13.56
N LEU A 149 18.07 -12.22 14.82
CA LEU A 149 17.27 -11.04 15.18
C LEU A 149 17.81 -9.80 14.48
N PRO A 150 16.94 -8.84 14.09
CA PRO A 150 17.32 -7.68 13.28
C PRO A 150 18.03 -6.59 14.11
N ILE A 151 19.11 -6.96 14.76
CA ILE A 151 19.96 -6.09 15.57
C ILE A 151 21.33 -5.81 14.94
N GLY A 152 21.58 -6.37 13.75
CA GLY A 152 22.88 -6.31 13.09
C GLY A 152 23.95 -7.12 13.80
N GLY A 153 25.16 -7.02 13.31
CA GLY A 153 26.33 -7.64 13.89
C GLY A 153 27.10 -8.54 12.90
N ASN A 154 28.34 -8.84 13.28
CA ASN A 154 29.18 -9.70 12.44
C ASN A 154 28.62 -11.13 12.40
N SER A 155 28.58 -11.73 11.21
CA SER A 155 28.04 -13.07 11.02
C SER A 155 26.56 -13.17 11.41
N THR A 156 25.75 -12.20 11.01
CA THR A 156 24.30 -12.20 11.18
C THR A 156 23.56 -12.15 9.85
N HIS A 157 22.40 -12.79 9.77
CA HIS A 157 21.50 -12.71 8.64
C HIS A 157 20.05 -12.76 9.14
N SER A 158 19.38 -11.62 9.14
CA SER A 158 17.96 -11.52 9.48
C SER A 158 17.10 -11.62 8.24
N VAL A 159 16.00 -12.39 8.30
CA VAL A 159 15.03 -12.50 7.23
C VAL A 159 13.69 -11.93 7.66
N LEU A 160 13.24 -10.94 6.92
CA LEU A 160 12.00 -10.21 7.13
C LEU A 160 11.05 -10.53 5.98
N THR A 161 9.88 -11.08 6.29
CA THR A 161 8.92 -11.52 5.28
C THR A 161 7.58 -10.80 5.40
N ALA A 162 6.95 -10.50 4.28
CA ALA A 162 5.61 -9.94 4.23
C ALA A 162 4.89 -10.36 2.95
N HIS A 163 3.56 -10.31 2.98
CA HIS A 163 2.73 -10.61 1.82
C HIS A 163 2.96 -9.66 0.65
N SER A 164 2.66 -10.14 -0.55
CA SER A 164 2.52 -9.35 -1.78
C SER A 164 1.13 -9.55 -2.39
N GLY A 165 0.59 -8.50 -3.01
CA GLY A 165 -0.67 -8.57 -3.77
C GLY A 165 -1.94 -8.64 -2.92
N LEU A 166 -1.89 -8.31 -1.62
CA LEU A 166 -3.10 -8.20 -0.82
C LEU A 166 -3.95 -7.00 -1.28
N PRO A 167 -5.28 -7.16 -1.42
CA PRO A 167 -6.16 -6.06 -1.79
C PRO A 167 -6.18 -4.92 -0.75
N GLU A 168 -6.08 -5.29 0.53
CA GLU A 168 -6.21 -4.40 1.69
C GLU A 168 -4.91 -3.67 2.05
N ALA A 169 -3.75 -4.29 1.78
CA ALA A 169 -2.45 -3.82 2.23
C ALA A 169 -1.39 -3.88 1.13
N THR A 170 -0.53 -2.89 1.06
CA THR A 170 0.55 -2.86 0.07
C THR A 170 1.71 -3.75 0.48
N LEU A 171 2.12 -3.72 1.75
CA LEU A 171 3.24 -4.49 2.32
C LEU A 171 4.44 -4.56 1.35
N PHE A 172 4.87 -5.78 0.97
CA PHE A 172 5.98 -6.02 0.05
C PHE A 172 5.54 -6.19 -1.43
N THR A 173 4.32 -5.74 -1.78
CA THR A 173 3.80 -5.84 -3.16
C THR A 173 4.73 -5.21 -4.20
N HIS A 174 5.41 -4.11 -3.84
CA HIS A 174 6.33 -3.36 -4.71
C HIS A 174 7.81 -3.68 -4.47
N LEU A 175 8.13 -4.76 -3.76
CA LEU A 175 9.52 -5.13 -3.45
C LEU A 175 10.36 -5.36 -4.72
N ASN A 176 9.72 -5.75 -5.81
CA ASN A 176 10.35 -5.91 -7.13
C ASN A 176 10.78 -4.59 -7.80
N GLU A 177 10.41 -3.44 -7.25
CA GLU A 177 10.84 -2.12 -7.73
C GLU A 177 12.18 -1.68 -7.13
N LEU A 178 12.71 -2.41 -6.13
CA LEU A 178 14.04 -2.16 -5.60
C LEU A 178 15.11 -2.56 -6.61
N GLU A 179 16.19 -1.80 -6.59
CA GLU A 179 17.38 -1.99 -7.44
C GLU A 179 18.63 -2.15 -6.57
N ILE A 180 19.67 -2.74 -7.14
CA ILE A 180 20.99 -2.83 -6.49
C ILE A 180 21.48 -1.39 -6.19
N GLY A 181 21.87 -1.15 -4.93
CA GLY A 181 22.30 0.15 -4.44
C GLY A 181 21.23 0.94 -3.70
N ASP A 182 19.94 0.58 -3.80
CA ASP A 182 18.89 1.19 -2.99
C ASP A 182 19.11 0.89 -1.51
N LYS A 183 18.63 1.78 -0.64
CA LYS A 183 18.74 1.60 0.81
C LYS A 183 17.38 1.30 1.44
N PHE A 184 17.43 0.50 2.49
CA PHE A 184 16.34 0.34 3.44
C PHE A 184 16.89 0.34 4.88
N TYR A 185 16.01 0.61 5.83
CA TYR A 185 16.41 0.83 7.22
C TYR A 185 15.61 -0.10 8.14
N VAL A 186 16.29 -0.67 9.12
CA VAL A 186 15.67 -1.46 10.19
C VAL A 186 15.84 -0.70 11.48
N HIS A 187 14.74 -0.33 12.11
CA HIS A 187 14.71 0.34 13.38
C HIS A 187 14.44 -0.68 14.48
N ASN A 188 15.34 -0.82 15.44
CA ASN A 188 15.15 -1.65 16.62
C ASN A 188 15.07 -0.78 17.89
N ILE A 189 15.11 -1.40 19.07
CA ILE A 189 15.00 -0.69 20.34
C ILE A 189 16.21 0.18 20.68
N ALA A 190 17.35 0.02 20.00
CA ALA A 190 18.60 0.70 20.30
C ALA A 190 19.06 1.66 19.21
N GLU A 191 18.90 1.31 17.95
CA GLU A 191 19.50 2.04 16.84
C GLU A 191 18.77 1.84 15.49
N ILE A 192 19.12 2.68 14.52
CA ILE A 192 18.70 2.56 13.13
C ILE A 192 19.81 1.89 12.34
N LEU A 193 19.51 0.77 11.70
CA LEU A 193 20.42 -0.01 10.90
C LEU A 193 20.17 0.27 9.42
N ALA A 194 21.15 0.81 8.70
CA ALA A 194 21.04 1.04 7.25
C ALA A 194 21.61 -0.15 6.49
N TYR A 195 20.84 -0.63 5.51
CA TYR A 195 21.25 -1.71 4.59
C TYR A 195 21.15 -1.23 3.15
N GLN A 196 22.15 -1.58 2.35
CA GLN A 196 22.18 -1.30 0.92
C GLN A 196 21.97 -2.60 0.14
N VAL A 197 21.03 -2.58 -0.78
CA VAL A 197 20.69 -3.75 -1.60
C VAL A 197 21.89 -4.18 -2.43
N ASP A 198 22.29 -5.43 -2.29
CA ASP A 198 23.41 -6.07 -3.00
C ASP A 198 23.01 -7.30 -3.80
N GLN A 199 21.82 -7.88 -3.53
CA GLN A 199 21.32 -9.03 -4.25
C GLN A 199 19.80 -8.97 -4.41
N ILE A 200 19.32 -9.25 -5.63
CA ILE A 200 17.90 -9.44 -5.93
C ILE A 200 17.79 -10.74 -6.70
N LYS A 201 16.95 -11.67 -6.20
CA LYS A 201 16.86 -13.01 -6.79
C LYS A 201 15.46 -13.59 -6.61
N VAL A 202 15.03 -14.40 -7.57
CA VAL A 202 13.84 -15.23 -7.45
C VAL A 202 14.28 -16.67 -7.20
N ILE A 203 13.76 -17.25 -6.13
CA ILE A 203 14.12 -18.60 -5.67
C ILE A 203 12.90 -19.50 -5.56
N GLU A 204 13.12 -20.79 -5.58
CA GLU A 204 12.12 -21.81 -5.25
C GLU A 204 11.74 -21.72 -3.76
N PRO A 205 10.49 -22.02 -3.37
CA PRO A 205 10.05 -21.98 -1.98
C PRO A 205 10.84 -22.89 -1.02
N SER A 206 11.47 -23.93 -1.53
CA SER A 206 12.29 -24.88 -0.78
C SER A 206 13.79 -24.55 -0.74
N ASN A 207 14.22 -23.49 -1.45
CA ASN A 207 15.63 -23.12 -1.50
C ASN A 207 15.97 -22.01 -0.52
N PHE A 208 16.57 -22.37 0.61
CA PHE A 208 16.96 -21.44 1.69
C PHE A 208 18.46 -21.09 1.68
N SER A 209 19.23 -21.54 0.69
CA SER A 209 20.68 -21.33 0.66
C SER A 209 21.10 -19.86 0.71
N ASP A 210 20.30 -18.98 0.09
CA ASP A 210 20.54 -17.54 0.08
C ASP A 210 20.13 -16.83 1.40
N LEU A 211 19.51 -17.55 2.36
CA LEU A 211 19.06 -17.03 3.65
C LEU A 211 19.97 -17.41 4.82
N LEU A 212 21.00 -18.21 4.54
CA LEU A 212 21.94 -18.69 5.55
C LEU A 212 22.89 -17.59 6.03
N ILE A 213 23.33 -17.70 7.27
CA ILE A 213 24.34 -16.81 7.84
C ILE A 213 25.66 -16.99 7.09
N SER A 214 26.23 -15.88 6.62
CA SER A 214 27.53 -15.82 5.97
C SER A 214 28.58 -15.28 6.95
N PRO A 215 29.65 -16.03 7.28
CA PRO A 215 30.66 -15.56 8.20
C PRO A 215 31.25 -14.20 7.79
N GLY A 216 31.40 -13.33 8.73
CA GLY A 216 31.99 -12.00 8.51
C GLY A 216 31.05 -10.94 7.92
N HIS A 217 29.78 -11.27 7.66
CA HIS A 217 28.81 -10.38 7.03
C HIS A 217 27.66 -10.05 7.98
N ASP A 218 27.06 -8.86 7.76
CA ASP A 218 25.83 -8.41 8.39
C ASP A 218 24.79 -8.18 7.26
N TYR A 219 23.83 -9.11 7.15
CA TYR A 219 22.81 -9.10 6.12
C TYR A 219 21.39 -8.99 6.70
N VAL A 220 20.53 -8.31 5.95
CA VAL A 220 19.08 -8.41 6.08
C VAL A 220 18.50 -8.74 4.72
N THR A 221 17.63 -9.75 4.68
CA THR A 221 16.87 -10.11 3.46
C THR A 221 15.39 -9.82 3.64
N LEU A 222 14.83 -9.04 2.70
CA LEU A 222 13.40 -8.85 2.54
C LEU A 222 12.87 -9.95 1.61
N LEU A 223 11.84 -10.69 2.06
CA LEU A 223 11.31 -11.86 1.36
C LEU A 223 9.81 -11.70 1.10
N THR A 224 9.35 -12.01 -0.09
CA THR A 224 7.93 -12.03 -0.44
C THR A 224 7.61 -13.07 -1.50
N CYS A 225 6.30 -13.35 -1.70
CA CYS A 225 5.83 -14.24 -2.77
C CYS A 225 5.85 -13.56 -4.13
N THR A 226 6.16 -14.33 -5.17
CA THR A 226 6.18 -13.89 -6.58
C THR A 226 5.84 -15.06 -7.53
N PRO A 227 5.28 -14.83 -8.73
CA PRO A 227 4.58 -13.61 -9.16
C PRO A 227 3.32 -13.32 -8.31
N ILE A 228 2.90 -12.05 -8.28
CA ILE A 228 1.68 -11.65 -7.54
C ILE A 228 0.49 -12.49 -7.97
N MET A 229 -0.33 -12.96 -7.03
CA MET A 229 -1.49 -13.85 -7.19
C MET A 229 -1.15 -15.32 -7.51
N ILE A 230 0.01 -15.62 -8.09
CA ILE A 230 0.44 -17.00 -8.42
C ILE A 230 1.22 -17.59 -7.24
N ASN A 231 2.14 -16.82 -6.66
CA ASN A 231 2.90 -17.14 -5.44
C ASN A 231 3.77 -18.42 -5.55
N SER A 232 4.15 -18.80 -6.77
CA SER A 232 4.90 -20.04 -7.03
C SER A 232 6.37 -19.99 -6.58
N HIS A 233 6.94 -18.78 -6.47
CA HIS A 233 8.34 -18.56 -6.10
C HIS A 233 8.43 -17.54 -4.98
N ARG A 234 9.66 -17.28 -4.51
CA ARG A 234 9.97 -16.23 -3.54
C ARG A 234 10.91 -15.21 -4.17
N LEU A 235 10.56 -13.93 -4.03
CA LEU A 235 11.46 -12.82 -4.33
C LEU A 235 12.23 -12.50 -3.06
N ILE A 236 13.55 -12.48 -3.14
CA ILE A 236 14.45 -12.05 -2.09
C ILE A 236 15.20 -10.80 -2.54
N VAL A 237 15.27 -9.83 -1.66
CA VAL A 237 16.05 -8.59 -1.79
C VAL A 237 16.95 -8.50 -0.56
N ARG A 238 18.24 -8.81 -0.73
CA ARG A 238 19.22 -8.80 0.34
C ARG A 238 19.94 -7.44 0.37
N GLY A 239 20.16 -6.92 1.57
CA GLY A 239 21.03 -5.79 1.82
C GLY A 239 22.17 -6.16 2.77
N HIS A 240 23.35 -5.60 2.49
CA HIS A 240 24.48 -5.62 3.42
C HIS A 240 24.50 -4.34 4.26
N ARG A 241 25.05 -4.43 5.45
CA ARG A 241 25.15 -3.31 6.38
C ARG A 241 26.01 -2.20 5.80
N VAL A 242 25.51 -0.96 5.90
CA VAL A 242 26.24 0.28 5.58
C VAL A 242 26.11 1.27 6.73
N PRO A 243 27.03 2.24 6.88
CA PRO A 243 26.90 3.28 7.89
C PRO A 243 25.59 4.07 7.69
N TYR A 244 24.86 4.29 8.78
CA TYR A 244 23.74 5.22 8.80
C TYR A 244 24.26 6.64 8.96
N VAL A 245 23.94 7.52 7.99
CA VAL A 245 24.36 8.93 7.97
C VAL A 245 23.12 9.80 8.12
N PRO A 246 22.76 10.30 9.32
CA PRO A 246 21.52 11.00 9.59
C PRO A 246 21.21 12.12 8.59
N ALA A 247 22.19 12.95 8.27
CA ALA A 247 22.01 14.09 7.36
C ALA A 247 21.57 13.71 5.95
N VAL A 248 21.92 12.52 5.47
CA VAL A 248 21.59 12.02 4.12
C VAL A 248 20.38 11.10 4.17
N ASP A 249 20.37 10.16 5.12
CA ASP A 249 19.39 9.10 5.18
C ASP A 249 18.02 9.61 5.66
N GLU A 250 17.98 10.54 6.63
CA GLU A 250 16.73 11.19 7.08
C GLU A 250 16.13 12.07 5.98
N GLU A 251 16.97 12.74 5.16
CA GLU A 251 16.48 13.52 4.04
C GLU A 251 15.85 12.62 2.97
N LEU A 252 16.47 11.48 2.66
CA LEU A 252 15.92 10.48 1.73
C LEU A 252 14.55 9.98 2.20
N ILE A 253 14.44 9.62 3.46
CA ILE A 253 13.19 9.18 4.10
C ILE A 253 12.13 10.27 4.03
N ARG A 254 12.47 11.51 4.43
CA ARG A 254 11.55 12.65 4.47
C ARG A 254 11.05 13.05 3.10
N THR A 255 11.92 13.12 2.09
CA THR A 255 11.56 13.52 0.73
C THR A 255 10.62 12.52 0.08
N THR A 256 10.81 11.23 0.34
CA THR A 256 9.94 10.17 -0.17
C THR A 256 8.54 10.25 0.44
N LYS A 257 8.43 10.45 1.76
CA LYS A 257 7.14 10.66 2.45
C LYS A 257 6.42 11.92 1.95
N ALA A 258 7.12 13.03 1.74
CA ALA A 258 6.55 14.28 1.22
C ALA A 258 6.03 14.14 -0.21
N ASN A 259 6.78 13.50 -1.10
CA ASN A 259 6.39 13.30 -2.50
C ASN A 259 5.07 12.54 -2.66
N TRP A 260 4.76 11.60 -1.77
CA TRP A 260 3.49 10.89 -1.79
C TRP A 260 2.30 11.81 -1.48
N ILE A 261 2.43 12.69 -0.47
CA ILE A 261 1.39 13.66 -0.11
C ILE A 261 1.14 14.63 -1.27
N PHE A 262 2.21 15.14 -1.90
CA PHE A 262 2.07 16.02 -3.06
C PHE A 262 1.37 15.34 -4.23
N ARG A 263 1.68 14.06 -4.52
CA ARG A 263 0.96 13.27 -5.54
C ARG A 263 -0.53 13.14 -5.21
N LEU A 264 -0.88 12.83 -3.96
CA LEU A 264 -2.27 12.71 -3.52
C LEU A 264 -3.01 14.05 -3.71
N LEU A 265 -2.42 15.16 -3.25
CA LEU A 265 -2.99 16.49 -3.40
C LEU A 265 -3.15 16.91 -4.87
N PHE A 266 -2.18 16.57 -5.71
CA PHE A 266 -2.25 16.81 -7.16
C PHE A 266 -3.45 16.09 -7.80
N PHE A 267 -3.64 14.78 -7.53
CA PHE A 267 -4.77 14.03 -8.06
C PHE A 267 -6.11 14.51 -7.51
N LEU A 268 -6.16 14.93 -6.24
CA LEU A 268 -7.36 15.53 -5.65
C LEU A 268 -7.71 16.85 -6.34
N ALA A 269 -6.74 17.72 -6.57
CA ALA A 269 -6.93 18.97 -7.27
C ALA A 269 -7.40 18.74 -8.72
N LEU A 270 -6.79 17.78 -9.43
CA LEU A 270 -7.19 17.40 -10.78
C LEU A 270 -8.63 16.89 -10.82
N PHE A 271 -9.02 16.05 -9.87
CA PHE A 271 -10.40 15.57 -9.73
C PHE A 271 -11.40 16.72 -9.52
N LEU A 272 -11.09 17.66 -8.63
CA LEU A 272 -11.93 18.83 -8.37
C LEU A 272 -12.08 19.72 -9.63
N ILE A 273 -10.98 19.90 -10.39
CA ILE A 273 -11.02 20.63 -11.67
C ILE A 273 -11.94 19.95 -12.66
N ILE A 274 -11.86 18.62 -12.81
CA ILE A 274 -12.73 17.85 -13.70
C ILE A 274 -14.21 18.01 -13.30
N VAL A 275 -14.50 17.88 -12.00
CA VAL A 275 -15.86 18.08 -11.47
C VAL A 275 -16.37 19.49 -11.78
N LEU A 276 -15.52 20.51 -11.60
CA LEU A 276 -15.87 21.90 -11.92
C LEU A 276 -16.15 22.09 -13.41
N ILE A 277 -15.31 21.53 -14.28
CA ILE A 277 -15.52 21.60 -15.75
C ILE A 277 -16.86 20.96 -16.14
N VAL A 278 -17.16 19.77 -15.60
CA VAL A 278 -18.43 19.09 -15.87
C VAL A 278 -19.62 19.90 -15.35
N TYR A 279 -19.49 20.51 -14.18
CA TYR A 279 -20.51 21.39 -13.60
C TYR A 279 -20.76 22.62 -14.49
N LEU A 280 -19.70 23.33 -14.89
CA LEU A 280 -19.79 24.50 -15.78
C LEU A 280 -20.37 24.13 -17.16
N TRP A 281 -19.98 22.97 -17.69
CA TRP A 281 -20.54 22.48 -18.96
C TRP A 281 -22.04 22.20 -18.83
N ARG A 282 -22.49 21.62 -17.70
CA ARG A 282 -23.94 21.43 -17.42
C ARG A 282 -24.66 22.75 -17.33
N LEU A 283 -24.14 23.72 -16.59
CA LEU A 283 -24.73 25.05 -16.49
C LEU A 283 -24.88 25.73 -17.86
N ARG A 284 -23.83 25.69 -18.71
CA ARG A 284 -23.89 26.24 -20.07
C ARG A 284 -24.95 25.53 -20.91
N ARG A 285 -25.09 24.22 -20.79
CA ARG A 285 -26.11 23.45 -21.53
C ARG A 285 -27.52 23.77 -21.07
N ASP A 286 -27.72 23.93 -19.77
CA ASP A 286 -29.04 24.26 -19.24
C ASP A 286 -29.42 25.70 -19.57
N ASN A 287 -28.50 26.65 -19.55
CA ASN A 287 -28.71 28.03 -20.01
C ASN A 287 -29.08 28.08 -21.51
N LYS A 288 -28.36 27.36 -22.39
CA LYS A 288 -28.75 27.28 -23.83
C LYS A 288 -30.17 26.77 -24.05
N ARG A 289 -30.59 25.77 -23.26
CA ARG A 289 -31.95 25.24 -23.32
C ARG A 289 -33.00 26.24 -22.79
N TYR A 290 -32.64 27.03 -21.81
CA TYR A 290 -33.49 28.08 -21.27
C TYR A 290 -33.69 29.20 -22.29
N TYR A 291 -32.66 29.70 -22.92
CA TYR A 291 -32.75 30.75 -23.93
C TYR A 291 -33.50 30.29 -25.19
N SER A 292 -33.29 29.06 -25.70
CA SER A 292 -34.04 28.52 -26.82
C SER A 292 -35.56 28.41 -26.54
N ARG A 293 -35.96 28.11 -25.30
CA ARG A 293 -37.37 28.09 -24.91
C ARG A 293 -37.98 29.50 -24.87
N ILE A 294 -37.24 30.48 -24.42
CA ILE A 294 -37.69 31.89 -24.43
C ILE A 294 -37.91 32.38 -25.87
N GLU A 295 -37.00 32.07 -26.77
CA GLU A 295 -37.16 32.38 -28.20
C GLU A 295 -38.39 31.71 -28.84
N GLU A 296 -38.62 30.42 -28.54
CA GLU A 296 -39.83 29.73 -29.00
C GLU A 296 -41.11 30.36 -28.46
N ILE A 297 -41.13 30.81 -27.20
CA ILE A 297 -42.29 31.47 -26.60
C ILE A 297 -42.53 32.83 -27.28
N LYS A 298 -41.46 33.63 -27.48
CA LYS A 298 -41.57 34.94 -28.15
C LYS A 298 -42.11 34.79 -29.57
N LYS A 299 -41.59 33.83 -30.38
CA LYS A 299 -42.09 33.57 -31.71
C LYS A 299 -43.58 33.18 -31.75
N ARG A 300 -44.06 32.37 -30.79
CA ARG A 300 -45.49 32.04 -30.69
C ARG A 300 -46.35 33.23 -30.31
N GLN A 301 -45.84 34.14 -29.44
CA GLN A 301 -46.55 35.34 -29.12
C GLN A 301 -46.66 36.30 -30.31
N GLU A 302 -45.63 36.46 -31.12
CA GLU A 302 -45.63 37.23 -32.36
C GLU A 302 -46.63 36.63 -33.40
N GLU A 303 -46.61 35.30 -33.59
CA GLU A 303 -47.56 34.62 -34.47
C GLU A 303 -49.04 34.84 -34.02
N LEU A 304 -49.30 34.78 -32.73
CA LEU A 304 -50.65 35.03 -32.17
C LEU A 304 -51.09 36.48 -32.29
N SER A 305 -50.19 37.45 -32.17
CA SER A 305 -50.49 38.86 -32.37
C SER A 305 -50.82 39.23 -33.80
N LEU A 306 -50.28 38.50 -34.77
CA LEU A 306 -50.58 38.68 -36.23
C LEU A 306 -51.92 38.05 -36.65
N ILE A 307 -52.52 37.16 -35.87
CA ILE A 307 -53.80 36.50 -36.14
C ILE A 307 -54.99 37.34 -35.57
N HIS A 308 -54.70 38.28 -34.69
CA HIS A 308 -55.72 39.13 -34.05
C HIS A 308 -55.84 40.53 -34.67
N ILE A 309 -55.23 40.79 -35.84
CA ILE A 309 -55.45 41.94 -36.72
C ILE A 309 -56.23 41.50 -37.94
#